data_28e2c46de575ea4bcc09720bf141a338
#
_entry.id   28e2c46de575ea4bcc09720bf141a338
#
_cell.length_a   1.000
_cell.length_b   1.000
_cell.length_c   1.000
_cell.angle_alpha   90.00
_cell.angle_beta   90.00
_cell.angle_gamma   90.00
#
_symmetry.space_group_name_H-M   'P 1'
#
loop_
_entity.id
_entity.type
_entity.pdbx_description
1 polymer ?
#
loop_
_entity_poly.entity_id
_entity_poly.type
_entity_poly.pdbx_seq_one_letter_code
_entity_poly.pdbx_strand_id
1 'polypeptide(L)'
;MVEDMDNSILAKFGNLFAWLFIPLGWGGWEPAVAAVTGLIAKENVVGTFGILYHFAGELSENGDEIWMNLQANLNELSGGHAALAGYSYLIFNLLCAPCFAAIGAIKREMNNAKWTWFAIGYQCGFAYIISLIVYQIGLVFAGDINVVGFIAALICLAGILYMLFRKNKYDDNRLTINAKTSKKNKVKA
;
A
#
# COMPACT_ATOMS: atom_id res chain seq x y z
N MET A 1 13.21 -15.23 -27.61
CA MET A 1 13.36 -14.67 -26.24
C MET A 1 13.44 -13.17 -26.43
N VAL A 2 12.72 -12.40 -25.67
CA VAL A 2 12.80 -10.93 -25.76
C VAL A 2 14.09 -10.53 -25.06
N GLU A 3 15.07 -10.05 -25.84
CA GLU A 3 16.39 -9.65 -25.31
C GLU A 3 16.29 -8.37 -24.46
N ASP A 4 15.24 -7.55 -24.67
CA ASP A 4 14.99 -6.33 -23.91
C ASP A 4 13.73 -6.51 -23.05
N MET A 5 13.91 -6.70 -21.74
CA MET A 5 12.79 -6.78 -20.77
C MET A 5 11.93 -5.52 -20.78
N ASP A 6 12.52 -4.36 -21.04
CA ASP A 6 11.83 -3.07 -21.10
C ASP A 6 10.76 -2.97 -22.20
N ASN A 7 10.89 -3.77 -23.26
CA ASN A 7 9.92 -3.86 -24.35
C ASN A 7 8.88 -4.98 -24.15
N SER A 8 8.93 -5.68 -23.04
CA SER A 8 7.99 -6.76 -22.74
C SER A 8 6.57 -6.24 -22.46
N ILE A 9 5.58 -7.12 -22.64
CA ILE A 9 4.18 -6.82 -22.27
C ILE A 9 4.09 -6.49 -20.76
N LEU A 10 4.94 -7.12 -19.96
CA LEU A 10 5.01 -6.93 -18.53
C LEU A 10 5.49 -5.52 -18.17
N ALA A 11 6.52 -5.01 -18.87
CA ALA A 11 7.00 -3.64 -18.69
C ALA A 11 5.94 -2.60 -19.09
N LYS A 12 5.22 -2.84 -20.19
CA LYS A 12 4.12 -1.97 -20.61
C LYS A 12 2.99 -1.93 -19.57
N PHE A 13 2.67 -3.08 -18.98
CA PHE A 13 1.70 -3.18 -17.89
C PHE A 13 2.20 -2.47 -16.62
N GLY A 14 3.47 -2.67 -16.25
CA GLY A 14 4.08 -1.99 -15.12
C GLY A 14 4.10 -0.47 -15.30
N ASN A 15 4.47 0.01 -16.49
CA ASN A 15 4.48 1.44 -16.81
C ASN A 15 3.10 2.10 -16.74
N LEU A 16 2.02 1.37 -17.02
CA LEU A 16 0.66 1.87 -16.87
C LEU A 16 0.35 2.27 -15.42
N PHE A 17 0.93 1.57 -14.45
CA PHE A 17 0.72 1.84 -13.01
C PHE A 17 1.87 2.63 -12.38
N ALA A 18 3.06 2.63 -12.99
CA ALA A 18 4.26 3.26 -12.45
C ALA A 18 4.06 4.75 -12.12
N TRP A 19 3.35 5.49 -12.99
CA TRP A 19 3.07 6.91 -12.77
C TRP A 19 2.33 7.20 -11.46
N LEU A 20 1.48 6.25 -11.01
CA LEU A 20 0.74 6.37 -9.75
C LEU A 20 1.68 6.31 -8.54
N PHE A 21 2.81 5.63 -8.65
CA PHE A 21 3.75 5.40 -7.56
C PHE A 21 4.93 6.39 -7.54
N ILE A 22 5.02 7.30 -8.53
CA ILE A 22 6.03 8.38 -8.55
C ILE A 22 6.03 9.19 -7.25
N PRO A 23 4.88 9.64 -6.69
CA PRO A 23 4.85 10.42 -5.46
C PRO A 23 5.32 9.65 -4.22
N LEU A 24 5.41 8.32 -4.31
CA LEU A 24 5.85 7.42 -3.24
C LEU A 24 7.35 7.11 -3.33
N GLY A 25 8.05 7.60 -4.36
CA GLY A 25 9.49 7.44 -4.55
C GLY A 25 9.93 6.13 -5.23
N TRP A 26 8.98 5.30 -5.71
CA TRP A 26 9.30 4.04 -6.39
C TRP A 26 8.45 3.85 -7.67
N GLY A 27 8.28 4.93 -8.43
CA GLY A 27 7.51 4.99 -9.67
C GLY A 27 8.19 4.32 -10.88
N GLY A 28 8.83 3.17 -10.70
CA GLY A 28 9.38 2.33 -11.75
C GLY A 28 8.41 1.21 -12.15
N TRP A 29 8.62 0.63 -13.33
CA TRP A 29 7.78 -0.48 -13.79
C TRP A 29 8.06 -1.77 -13.01
N GLU A 30 9.32 -2.01 -12.57
CA GLU A 30 9.72 -3.18 -11.79
C GLU A 30 9.05 -3.22 -10.42
N PRO A 31 9.13 -2.17 -9.57
CA PRO A 31 8.42 -2.13 -8.30
C PRO A 31 6.89 -2.19 -8.46
N ALA A 32 6.35 -1.58 -9.54
CA ALA A 32 4.92 -1.62 -9.80
C ALA A 32 4.44 -3.06 -10.12
N VAL A 33 5.18 -3.79 -10.96
CA VAL A 33 4.90 -5.21 -11.25
C VAL A 33 5.04 -6.06 -9.99
N ALA A 34 6.11 -5.86 -9.21
CA ALA A 34 6.32 -6.61 -7.97
C ALA A 34 5.20 -6.36 -6.95
N ALA A 35 4.69 -5.12 -6.83
CA ALA A 35 3.56 -4.81 -5.97
C ALA A 35 2.27 -5.50 -6.42
N VAL A 36 2.00 -5.58 -7.73
CA VAL A 36 0.83 -6.27 -8.28
C VAL A 36 0.94 -7.79 -8.08
N THR A 37 2.11 -8.39 -8.32
CA THR A 37 2.33 -9.82 -8.07
C THR A 37 2.23 -10.18 -6.59
N GLY A 38 2.58 -9.26 -5.69
CA GLY A 38 2.37 -9.37 -4.24
C GLY A 38 0.91 -9.51 -3.83
N LEU A 39 -0.06 -9.12 -4.66
CA LEU A 39 -1.49 -9.38 -4.41
C LEU A 39 -1.84 -10.87 -4.55
N ILE A 40 -1.07 -11.65 -5.33
CA ILE A 40 -1.29 -13.09 -5.45
C ILE A 40 -0.81 -13.79 -4.18
N ALA A 41 0.43 -13.54 -3.83
CA ALA A 41 1.05 -13.96 -2.57
C ALA A 41 2.18 -12.99 -2.23
N LYS A 42 2.19 -12.46 -1.01
CA LYS A 42 3.18 -11.43 -0.61
C LYS A 42 4.62 -11.94 -0.67
N GLU A 43 4.80 -13.25 -0.54
CA GLU A 43 6.10 -13.91 -0.69
C GLU A 43 6.66 -13.81 -2.12
N ASN A 44 5.78 -13.68 -3.11
CA ASN A 44 6.20 -13.58 -4.52
C ASN A 44 6.89 -12.24 -4.85
N VAL A 45 6.76 -11.23 -4.03
CA VAL A 45 7.43 -9.93 -4.24
C VAL A 45 8.93 -10.09 -4.38
N VAL A 46 9.55 -10.83 -3.46
CA VAL A 46 11.01 -11.07 -3.47
C VAL A 46 11.41 -11.88 -4.70
N GLY A 47 10.67 -12.94 -5.01
CA GLY A 47 10.92 -13.76 -6.22
C GLY A 47 10.74 -12.94 -7.51
N THR A 48 9.78 -12.04 -7.57
CA THR A 48 9.58 -11.16 -8.72
C THR A 48 10.75 -10.20 -8.91
N PHE A 49 11.25 -9.59 -7.84
CA PHE A 49 12.45 -8.77 -7.91
C PHE A 49 13.67 -9.58 -8.37
N GLY A 50 13.84 -10.82 -7.87
CA GLY A 50 14.90 -11.72 -8.33
C GLY A 50 14.86 -11.95 -9.84
N ILE A 51 13.67 -12.18 -10.41
CA ILE A 51 13.49 -12.39 -11.85
C ILE A 51 13.74 -11.10 -12.64
N LEU A 52 13.19 -9.97 -12.18
CA LEU A 52 13.27 -8.69 -12.88
C LEU A 52 14.70 -8.13 -12.93
N TYR A 53 15.48 -8.36 -11.88
CA TYR A 53 16.88 -7.94 -11.82
C TYR A 53 17.88 -9.01 -12.31
N HIS A 54 17.41 -9.96 -13.15
CA HIS A 54 18.25 -10.99 -13.81
C HIS A 54 19.05 -11.87 -12.84
N PHE A 55 18.52 -12.14 -11.66
CA PHE A 55 19.18 -13.06 -10.75
C PHE A 55 19.04 -14.51 -11.28
N ALA A 56 20.11 -15.05 -11.86
CA ALA A 56 20.15 -16.39 -12.47
C ALA A 56 20.62 -17.51 -11.50
N GLY A 57 20.81 -17.18 -10.22
CA GLY A 57 21.32 -18.13 -9.20
C GLY A 57 20.26 -18.52 -8.17
N GLU A 58 20.58 -19.52 -7.33
CA GLU A 58 19.84 -19.75 -6.10
C GLU A 58 19.98 -18.50 -5.23
N LEU A 59 18.85 -18.01 -4.69
CA LEU A 59 18.82 -16.90 -3.74
C LEU A 59 19.71 -17.30 -2.55
N SER A 60 20.94 -16.77 -2.50
CA SER A 60 21.77 -16.95 -1.32
C SER A 60 21.03 -16.36 -0.12
N GLU A 61 21.19 -16.98 1.03
CA GLU A 61 20.51 -16.58 2.27
C GLU A 61 20.72 -15.09 2.61
N ASN A 62 21.78 -14.48 2.08
CA ASN A 62 22.15 -13.08 2.27
C ASN A 62 21.61 -12.12 1.18
N GLY A 63 21.31 -12.61 -0.03
CA GLY A 63 20.68 -11.81 -1.10
C GLY A 63 21.42 -10.52 -1.52
N ASP A 64 22.73 -10.40 -1.25
CA ASP A 64 23.49 -9.15 -1.38
C ASP A 64 23.48 -8.57 -2.80
N GLU A 65 23.49 -9.42 -3.82
CA GLU A 65 23.46 -8.98 -5.22
C GLU A 65 22.10 -8.37 -5.62
N ILE A 66 21.01 -8.96 -5.14
CA ILE A 66 19.66 -8.41 -5.36
C ILE A 66 19.51 -7.08 -4.63
N TRP A 67 20.06 -6.98 -3.42
CA TRP A 67 20.03 -5.75 -2.63
C TRP A 67 20.76 -4.61 -3.34
N MET A 68 21.93 -4.84 -3.92
CA MET A 68 22.67 -3.81 -4.63
C MET A 68 21.89 -3.30 -5.85
N ASN A 69 21.33 -4.19 -6.65
CA ASN A 69 20.56 -3.82 -7.85
C ASN A 69 19.25 -3.11 -7.47
N LEU A 70 18.55 -3.62 -6.48
CA LEU A 70 17.33 -2.99 -5.95
C LEU A 70 17.61 -1.62 -5.36
N GLN A 71 18.69 -1.49 -4.59
CA GLN A 71 19.11 -0.21 -4.00
C GLN A 71 19.51 0.79 -5.08
N ALA A 72 20.23 0.36 -6.12
CA ALA A 72 20.61 1.22 -7.24
C ALA A 72 19.38 1.73 -7.99
N ASN A 73 18.44 0.85 -8.32
CA ASN A 73 17.19 1.22 -9.00
C ASN A 73 16.34 2.16 -8.14
N LEU A 74 16.12 1.84 -6.87
CA LEU A 74 15.38 2.71 -5.96
C LEU A 74 16.08 4.06 -5.74
N ASN A 75 17.40 4.09 -5.78
CA ASN A 75 18.17 5.33 -5.67
C ASN A 75 17.97 6.23 -6.89
N GLU A 76 17.95 5.65 -8.07
CA GLU A 76 17.65 6.37 -9.32
C GLU A 76 16.21 6.91 -9.31
N LEU A 77 15.22 6.09 -8.96
CA LEU A 77 13.81 6.45 -8.94
C LEU A 77 13.46 7.51 -7.88
N SER A 78 14.14 7.47 -6.74
CA SER A 78 13.88 8.37 -5.59
C SER A 78 14.75 9.62 -5.55
N GLY A 79 15.69 9.78 -6.51
CA GLY A 79 16.62 10.92 -6.51
C GLY A 79 17.64 10.87 -5.37
N GLY A 80 18.09 9.68 -4.97
CA GLY A 80 19.11 9.50 -3.93
C GLY A 80 18.60 8.98 -2.58
N HIS A 81 17.30 8.75 -2.44
CA HIS A 81 16.67 8.34 -1.17
C HIS A 81 16.15 6.90 -1.19
N ALA A 82 16.97 5.95 -1.66
CA ALA A 82 16.61 4.53 -1.80
C ALA A 82 15.99 3.93 -0.53
N ALA A 83 16.54 4.25 0.64
CA ALA A 83 16.04 3.73 1.91
C ALA A 83 14.61 4.18 2.22
N LEU A 84 14.29 5.45 1.94
CA LEU A 84 12.93 6.00 2.13
C LEU A 84 11.96 5.41 1.11
N ALA A 85 12.38 5.27 -0.15
CA ALA A 85 11.57 4.64 -1.18
C ALA A 85 11.28 3.18 -0.86
N GLY A 86 12.30 2.42 -0.43
CA GLY A 86 12.15 1.03 0.00
C GLY A 86 11.21 0.90 1.21
N TYR A 87 11.33 1.78 2.20
CA TYR A 87 10.47 1.78 3.36
C TYR A 87 9.01 2.11 3.00
N SER A 88 8.80 3.11 2.14
CA SER A 88 7.49 3.44 1.56
C SER A 88 6.87 2.26 0.82
N TYR A 89 7.67 1.55 0.00
CA TYR A 89 7.26 0.36 -0.72
C TYR A 89 6.82 -0.77 0.23
N LEU A 90 7.60 -1.04 1.28
CA LEU A 90 7.27 -2.05 2.28
C LEU A 90 5.97 -1.72 3.01
N ILE A 91 5.77 -0.47 3.43
CA ILE A 91 4.53 -0.01 4.07
C ILE A 91 3.33 -0.21 3.14
N PHE A 92 3.47 0.18 1.86
CA PHE A 92 2.42 -0.02 0.88
C PHE A 92 2.04 -1.49 0.75
N ASN A 93 3.01 -2.38 0.55
CA ASN A 93 2.75 -3.81 0.41
C ASN A 93 2.17 -4.44 1.68
N LEU A 94 2.55 -3.96 2.86
CA LEU A 94 2.06 -4.48 4.12
C LEU A 94 0.59 -4.11 4.35
N LEU A 95 0.21 -2.86 4.05
CA LEU A 95 -1.11 -2.29 4.30
C LEU A 95 -2.09 -2.49 3.14
N CYS A 96 -1.59 -2.71 1.91
CA CYS A 96 -2.41 -2.91 0.72
C CYS A 96 -3.31 -4.16 0.87
N ALA A 97 -4.25 -4.30 -0.06
CA ALA A 97 -5.21 -5.40 -0.08
C ALA A 97 -4.55 -6.76 0.23
N PRO A 98 -5.20 -7.63 1.00
CA PRO A 98 -4.69 -8.96 1.29
C PRO A 98 -4.65 -9.82 0.01
N CYS A 99 -3.95 -10.94 0.08
CA CYS A 99 -3.85 -11.89 -1.04
C CYS A 99 -5.24 -12.39 -1.50
N PHE A 100 -5.32 -12.92 -2.72
CA PHE A 100 -6.58 -13.39 -3.30
C PHE A 100 -7.34 -14.40 -2.42
N ALA A 101 -6.63 -15.24 -1.67
CA ALA A 101 -7.25 -16.17 -0.74
C ALA A 101 -8.04 -15.44 0.36
N ALA A 102 -7.44 -14.41 0.96
CA ALA A 102 -8.09 -13.59 1.98
C ALA A 102 -9.23 -12.73 1.40
N ILE A 103 -9.09 -12.22 0.17
CA ILE A 103 -10.18 -11.54 -0.56
C ILE A 103 -11.36 -12.48 -0.75
N GLY A 104 -11.10 -13.76 -1.08
CA GLY A 104 -12.14 -14.80 -1.20
C GLY A 104 -12.86 -15.05 0.14
N ALA A 105 -12.15 -15.04 1.26
CA ALA A 105 -12.74 -15.14 2.59
C ALA A 105 -13.61 -13.93 2.93
N ILE A 106 -13.11 -12.72 2.72
CA ILE A 106 -13.85 -11.45 2.91
C ILE A 106 -15.13 -11.45 2.08
N LYS A 107 -15.07 -11.89 0.82
CA LYS A 107 -16.25 -11.98 -0.05
C LYS A 107 -17.32 -12.93 0.50
N ARG A 108 -16.92 -14.05 1.10
CA ARG A 108 -17.86 -15.00 1.71
C ARG A 108 -18.51 -14.42 2.96
N GLU A 109 -17.72 -13.80 3.82
CA GLU A 109 -18.23 -13.20 5.06
C GLU A 109 -19.15 -12.00 4.81
N MET A 110 -18.79 -11.14 3.87
CA MET A 110 -19.59 -9.94 3.57
C MET A 110 -20.87 -10.26 2.78
N ASN A 111 -20.93 -11.38 2.08
CA ASN A 111 -22.06 -11.83 1.23
C ASN A 111 -22.66 -10.70 0.33
N ASN A 112 -21.85 -9.68 0.00
CA ASN A 112 -22.23 -8.55 -0.81
C ASN A 112 -21.02 -8.02 -1.60
N ALA A 113 -21.08 -8.15 -2.94
CA ALA A 113 -19.98 -7.74 -3.82
C ALA A 113 -19.61 -6.25 -3.70
N LYS A 114 -20.60 -5.35 -3.49
CA LYS A 114 -20.35 -3.91 -3.36
C LYS A 114 -19.48 -3.60 -2.13
N TRP A 115 -19.79 -4.21 -1.00
CA TRP A 115 -19.03 -4.01 0.23
C TRP A 115 -17.64 -4.65 0.17
N THR A 116 -17.50 -5.78 -0.52
CA THR A 116 -16.20 -6.42 -0.76
C THR A 116 -15.29 -5.51 -1.58
N TRP A 117 -15.79 -4.96 -2.71
CA TRP A 117 -15.01 -4.02 -3.52
C TRP A 117 -14.69 -2.72 -2.78
N PHE A 118 -15.63 -2.22 -1.98
CA PHE A 118 -15.36 -1.07 -1.13
C PHE A 118 -14.26 -1.34 -0.10
N ALA A 119 -14.27 -2.49 0.55
CA ALA A 119 -13.25 -2.86 1.53
C ALA A 119 -11.85 -2.96 0.89
N ILE A 120 -11.74 -3.58 -0.30
CA ILE A 120 -10.48 -3.69 -1.03
C ILE A 120 -9.98 -2.29 -1.46
N GLY A 121 -10.85 -1.49 -2.06
CA GLY A 121 -10.52 -0.13 -2.47
C GLY A 121 -10.11 0.77 -1.31
N TYR A 122 -10.81 0.66 -0.17
CA TYR A 122 -10.44 1.37 1.06
C TYR A 122 -9.05 0.96 1.57
N GLN A 123 -8.75 -0.33 1.59
CA GLN A 123 -7.45 -0.84 2.04
C GLN A 123 -6.31 -0.35 1.15
N CYS A 124 -6.46 -0.45 -0.18
CA CYS A 124 -5.46 0.06 -1.13
C CYS A 124 -5.29 1.58 -1.03
N GLY A 125 -6.38 2.32 -0.93
CA GLY A 125 -6.34 3.78 -0.77
C GLY A 125 -5.68 4.21 0.54
N PHE A 126 -5.99 3.52 1.64
CA PHE A 126 -5.38 3.78 2.94
C PHE A 126 -3.88 3.47 2.92
N ALA A 127 -3.47 2.33 2.33
CA ALA A 127 -2.07 1.97 2.16
C ALA A 127 -1.30 3.03 1.36
N TYR A 128 -1.89 3.51 0.27
CA TYR A 128 -1.32 4.56 -0.56
C TYR A 128 -1.10 5.86 0.22
N ILE A 129 -2.11 6.31 0.96
CA ILE A 129 -2.05 7.54 1.76
C ILE A 129 -0.98 7.45 2.84
N ILE A 130 -0.90 6.36 3.59
CA ILE A 130 0.11 6.17 4.64
C ILE A 130 1.51 6.13 4.03
N SER A 131 1.71 5.38 2.95
CA SER A 131 2.98 5.28 2.25
C SER A 131 3.45 6.64 1.73
N LEU A 132 2.54 7.43 1.14
CA LEU A 132 2.80 8.79 0.68
C LEU A 132 3.21 9.72 1.84
N ILE A 133 2.48 9.69 2.95
CA ILE A 133 2.80 10.50 4.13
C ILE A 133 4.20 10.17 4.64
N VAL A 134 4.53 8.89 4.78
CA VAL A 134 5.84 8.45 5.28
C VAL A 134 6.96 8.87 4.35
N TYR A 135 6.79 8.70 3.04
CA TYR A 135 7.79 9.10 2.05
C TYR A 135 8.02 10.61 2.05
N GLN A 136 6.96 11.41 1.98
CA GLN A 136 7.07 12.87 1.92
C GLN A 136 7.60 13.48 3.22
N ILE A 137 7.21 12.96 4.37
CA ILE A 137 7.78 13.39 5.66
C ILE A 137 9.26 12.99 5.73
N GLY A 138 9.62 11.79 5.26
CA GLY A 138 11.01 11.34 5.22
C GLY A 138 11.89 12.25 4.35
N LEU A 139 11.39 12.70 3.19
CA LEU A 139 12.10 13.65 2.32
C LEU A 139 12.37 15.00 3.02
N VAL A 140 11.41 15.49 3.79
CA VAL A 140 11.60 16.74 4.57
C VAL A 140 12.74 16.58 5.59
N PHE A 141 12.84 15.44 6.26
CA PHE A 141 13.97 15.16 7.17
C PHE A 141 15.30 14.99 6.44
N ALA A 142 15.27 14.51 5.19
CA ALA A 142 16.46 14.37 4.35
C ALA A 142 16.94 15.70 3.74
N GLY A 143 16.11 16.76 3.79
CA GLY A 143 16.43 18.10 3.29
C GLY A 143 15.95 18.38 1.86
N ASP A 144 15.36 17.39 1.20
CA ASP A 144 14.80 17.51 -0.15
C ASP A 144 13.27 17.69 -0.07
N ILE A 145 12.80 18.91 -0.35
CA ILE A 145 11.37 19.23 -0.23
C ILE A 145 10.72 19.23 -1.60
N ASN A 146 9.90 18.22 -1.86
CA ASN A 146 8.94 18.25 -2.96
C ASN A 146 7.66 18.95 -2.49
N VAL A 147 7.54 20.26 -2.76
CA VAL A 147 6.46 21.12 -2.24
C VAL A 147 5.07 20.55 -2.57
N VAL A 148 4.86 20.03 -3.77
CA VAL A 148 3.57 19.48 -4.21
C VAL A 148 3.22 18.22 -3.44
N GLY A 149 4.18 17.29 -3.31
CA GLY A 149 3.98 16.05 -2.56
C GLY A 149 3.77 16.31 -1.07
N PHE A 150 4.52 17.26 -0.49
CA PHE A 150 4.38 17.62 0.92
C PHE A 150 3.01 18.23 1.25
N ILE A 151 2.49 19.13 0.40
CA ILE A 151 1.14 19.68 0.59
C ILE A 151 0.09 18.57 0.51
N ALA A 152 0.21 17.67 -0.46
CA ALA A 152 -0.69 16.51 -0.58
C ALA A 152 -0.64 15.62 0.67
N ALA A 153 0.56 15.33 1.21
CA ALA A 153 0.73 14.54 2.43
C ALA A 153 0.10 15.22 3.65
N LEU A 154 0.25 16.55 3.78
CA LEU A 154 -0.37 17.32 4.87
C LEU A 154 -1.90 17.30 4.81
N ILE A 155 -2.48 17.45 3.62
CA ILE A 155 -3.94 17.37 3.43
C ILE A 155 -4.45 15.97 3.82
N CYS A 156 -3.75 14.92 3.38
CA CYS A 156 -4.10 13.54 3.73
C CYS A 156 -3.97 13.29 5.23
N LEU A 157 -2.89 13.78 5.87
CA LEU A 157 -2.68 13.65 7.31
C LEU A 157 -3.78 14.37 8.10
N ALA A 158 -4.11 15.61 7.71
CA ALA A 158 -5.21 16.36 8.32
C ALA A 158 -6.56 15.65 8.17
N GLY A 159 -6.80 15.03 7.01
CA GLY A 159 -8.01 14.21 6.76
C GLY A 159 -8.10 13.00 7.69
N ILE A 160 -6.99 12.26 7.88
CA ILE A 160 -6.94 11.12 8.80
C ILE A 160 -7.18 11.59 10.24
N LEU A 161 -6.50 12.64 10.69
CA LEU A 161 -6.67 13.20 12.03
C LEU A 161 -8.11 13.67 12.25
N TYR A 162 -8.71 14.35 11.27
CA TYR A 162 -10.12 14.76 11.34
C TYR A 162 -11.05 13.56 11.48
N MET A 163 -10.82 12.48 10.72
CA MET A 163 -11.63 11.26 10.83
C MET A 163 -11.45 10.57 12.18
N LEU A 164 -10.25 10.60 12.74
CA LEU A 164 -9.93 9.98 14.03
C LEU A 164 -10.60 10.73 15.20
N PHE A 165 -10.55 12.07 15.17
CA PHE A 165 -11.11 12.91 16.25
C PHE A 165 -12.59 13.25 16.05
N ARG A 166 -13.17 12.90 14.91
CA ARG A 166 -14.60 13.12 14.64
C ARG A 166 -15.45 12.27 15.57
N LYS A 167 -16.21 12.93 16.44
CA LYS A 167 -17.15 12.28 17.35
C LYS A 167 -18.15 11.40 16.58
N ASN A 168 -18.23 10.13 16.97
CA ASN A 168 -19.10 9.18 16.29
C ASN A 168 -20.56 9.46 16.61
N LYS A 169 -21.33 9.94 15.63
CA LYS A 169 -22.75 10.30 15.77
C LYS A 169 -23.67 9.10 16.11
N TYR A 170 -23.14 7.88 15.98
CA TYR A 170 -23.91 6.65 16.22
C TYR A 170 -23.78 6.10 17.63
N ASP A 171 -22.81 6.55 18.44
CA ASP A 171 -22.60 6.05 19.81
C ASP A 171 -23.76 6.45 20.76
N ASP A 172 -24.28 7.66 20.64
CA ASP A 172 -25.38 8.14 21.48
C ASP A 172 -26.69 7.35 21.26
N ASN A 173 -26.91 6.83 20.04
CA ASN A 173 -28.12 6.07 19.72
C ASN A 173 -28.10 4.63 20.28
N ARG A 174 -26.93 3.99 20.40
CA ARG A 174 -26.82 2.64 20.97
C ARG A 174 -27.07 2.62 22.48
N LEU A 175 -26.53 3.58 23.17
CA LEU A 175 -26.70 3.70 24.64
C LEU A 175 -28.14 3.98 25.02
N THR A 176 -28.84 4.86 24.26
CA THR A 176 -30.24 5.19 24.50
C THR A 176 -31.18 4.03 24.17
N ILE A 177 -30.90 3.23 23.14
CA ILE A 177 -31.71 2.04 22.78
C ILE A 177 -31.57 0.98 23.87
N ASN A 178 -30.34 0.68 24.33
CA ASN A 178 -30.08 -0.30 25.37
C ASN A 178 -30.70 0.12 26.72
N ALA A 179 -30.65 1.41 27.08
CA ALA A 179 -31.28 1.93 28.27
C ALA A 179 -32.84 1.84 28.23
N LYS A 180 -33.45 2.11 27.07
CA LYS A 180 -34.90 1.97 26.87
C LYS A 180 -35.36 0.52 26.94
N THR A 181 -34.58 -0.42 26.36
CA THR A 181 -34.90 -1.85 26.38
C THR A 181 -34.79 -2.41 27.80
N SER A 182 -33.76 -2.01 28.55
CA SER A 182 -33.56 -2.42 29.96
C SER A 182 -34.70 -1.89 30.86
N LYS A 183 -35.15 -0.64 30.68
CA LYS A 183 -36.29 -0.11 31.42
C LYS A 183 -37.60 -0.84 31.10
N LYS A 184 -37.82 -1.19 29.83
CA LYS A 184 -39.05 -1.88 29.41
C LYS A 184 -39.14 -3.32 29.95
N ASN A 185 -38.00 -3.97 30.14
CA ASN A 185 -37.95 -5.31 30.74
C ASN A 185 -38.13 -5.29 32.27
N LYS A 186 -37.66 -4.22 32.95
CA LYS A 186 -37.90 -4.05 34.40
C LYS A 186 -39.32 -3.69 34.76
N VAL A 187 -40.11 -3.16 33.84
CA VAL A 187 -41.52 -2.81 34.07
C VAL A 187 -42.44 -4.01 33.77
N LYS A 188 -41.94 -5.08 33.11
CA LYS A 188 -42.71 -6.30 32.80
C LYS A 188 -42.42 -7.46 33.75
N ALA A 189 -41.46 -7.32 34.65
CA ALA A 189 -41.17 -8.25 35.75
C ALA A 189 -41.75 -7.74 37.06
#